data_69af57d9a8eb83c15e67ac4a232f651b
#
_entry.id   69af57d9a8eb83c15e67ac4a232f651b
#
_cell.length_a   1.000
_cell.length_b   1.000
_cell.length_c   1.000
_cell.angle_alpha   90.00
_cell.angle_beta   90.00
_cell.angle_gamma   90.00
#
_symmetry.space_group_name_H-M   'P 1'
#
loop_
_entity.id
_entity.type
_entity.pdbx_description
1 polymer ?
#
loop_
_entity_poly.entity_id
_entity_poly.type
_entity_poly.pdbx_seq_one_letter_code
_entity_poly.pdbx_strand_id
1 'polypeptide(L)'
;MRALFNKTLVELAKKDPRIHMVLADIGYGEIEPFRDTFPDRYYNVGVAEQNMTGVACGIAMEGNIAVTYSIANFPTLRCLEQIRNDVCYHNANVKIVIIGGGVSYGPLGMSHHSTEDIAIMRALPNMVVEVPCDNYEAEAATRAMIEYNGPFYYRCGYKGERDIHSGPVDFKLGKALTVKEGSDITLMFAGPIGINVLHAAEMLEKEGISCRVVSMHTIKPIDREAIVDAARNTGGIITVEEHNLSGGLGSAVSEVLCDEVIMPKVFQRFALPDVNVALIGHQEWIRDQYGLSAEKIAARVKEALKK
;
A
#
# COMPACT_ATOMS: atom_id res chain seq x y z
N MET A 1 -8.01 8.26 4.43
CA MET A 1 -7.10 8.36 3.25
C MET A 1 -7.84 8.69 1.96
N ARG A 2 -8.89 7.97 1.58
CA ARG A 2 -9.60 8.14 0.29
C ARG A 2 -10.05 9.58 -0.01
N ALA A 3 -10.73 10.23 0.95
CA ALA A 3 -11.18 11.62 0.77
C ALA A 3 -10.01 12.60 0.59
N LEU A 4 -8.91 12.39 1.32
CA LEU A 4 -7.72 13.24 1.21
C LEU A 4 -6.99 13.02 -0.12
N PHE A 5 -6.89 11.76 -0.59
CA PHE A 5 -6.40 11.46 -1.93
C PHE A 5 -7.16 12.28 -3.00
N ASN A 6 -8.49 12.18 -3.02
CA ASN A 6 -9.30 12.90 -4.00
C ASN A 6 -9.16 14.42 -3.88
N LYS A 7 -9.14 14.98 -2.67
CA LYS A 7 -8.91 16.40 -2.43
C LYS A 7 -7.54 16.83 -2.99
N THR A 8 -6.48 16.10 -2.66
CA THR A 8 -5.12 16.39 -3.13
C THR A 8 -5.01 16.28 -4.65
N LEU A 9 -5.66 15.27 -5.25
CA LEU A 9 -5.68 15.12 -6.70
C LEU A 9 -6.36 16.31 -7.39
N VAL A 10 -7.47 16.80 -6.86
CA VAL A 10 -8.15 18.02 -7.38
C VAL A 10 -7.25 19.25 -7.27
N GLU A 11 -6.55 19.41 -6.15
CA GLU A 11 -5.59 20.52 -5.97
C GLU A 11 -4.45 20.48 -7.00
N LEU A 12 -3.92 19.29 -7.28
CA LEU A 12 -2.87 19.07 -8.27
C LEU A 12 -3.40 19.30 -9.69
N ALA A 13 -4.60 18.79 -10.02
CA ALA A 13 -5.21 18.93 -11.33
C ALA A 13 -5.60 20.39 -11.68
N LYS A 14 -5.77 21.28 -10.69
CA LYS A 14 -5.90 22.73 -10.89
C LYS A 14 -4.61 23.36 -11.41
N LYS A 15 -3.45 22.78 -11.05
CA LYS A 15 -2.12 23.29 -11.41
C LYS A 15 -1.55 22.62 -12.65
N ASP A 16 -1.91 21.35 -12.91
CA ASP A 16 -1.43 20.58 -14.04
C ASP A 16 -2.61 20.07 -14.90
N PRO A 17 -2.80 20.65 -16.10
CA PRO A 17 -3.90 20.29 -17.00
C PRO A 17 -3.74 18.89 -17.60
N ARG A 18 -2.59 18.24 -17.48
CA ARG A 18 -2.34 16.90 -17.99
C ARG A 18 -3.00 15.80 -17.15
N ILE A 19 -3.48 16.10 -15.93
CA ILE A 19 -4.07 15.10 -15.04
C ILE A 19 -5.50 14.81 -15.49
N HIS A 20 -5.74 13.56 -15.85
CA HIS A 20 -7.01 13.00 -16.26
C HIS A 20 -7.43 11.85 -15.33
N MET A 21 -8.72 11.70 -15.08
CA MET A 21 -9.29 10.63 -14.26
C MET A 21 -10.16 9.70 -15.11
N VAL A 22 -9.90 8.39 -15.01
CA VAL A 22 -10.65 7.34 -15.72
C VAL A 22 -11.21 6.35 -14.72
N LEU A 23 -12.52 6.10 -14.77
CA LEU A 23 -13.22 5.24 -13.83
C LEU A 23 -14.02 4.15 -14.53
N ALA A 24 -14.32 3.10 -13.78
CA ALA A 24 -15.20 2.00 -14.18
C ALA A 24 -16.47 1.98 -13.31
N ASP A 25 -17.28 3.06 -13.42
CA ASP A 25 -18.58 3.26 -12.78
C ASP A 25 -18.57 3.08 -11.24
N ILE A 26 -17.58 3.67 -10.57
CA ILE A 26 -17.40 3.58 -9.14
C ILE A 26 -16.87 4.90 -8.56
N GLY A 27 -16.88 5.02 -7.21
CA GLY A 27 -16.30 6.15 -6.49
C GLY A 27 -17.29 7.23 -6.09
N TYR A 28 -18.58 6.99 -6.25
CA TYR A 28 -19.65 7.92 -5.87
C TYR A 28 -19.51 8.41 -4.42
N GLY A 29 -19.74 9.71 -4.22
CA GLY A 29 -19.58 10.41 -2.95
C GLY A 29 -18.18 10.96 -2.71
N GLU A 30 -17.20 10.69 -3.58
CA GLU A 30 -15.80 11.10 -3.40
C GLU A 30 -15.19 11.76 -4.65
N ILE A 31 -15.61 11.34 -5.84
CA ILE A 31 -14.99 11.76 -7.11
C ILE A 31 -15.68 12.97 -7.75
N GLU A 32 -16.86 13.36 -7.27
CA GLU A 32 -17.64 14.47 -7.80
C GLU A 32 -16.86 15.78 -7.84
N PRO A 33 -16.03 16.13 -6.85
CA PRO A 33 -15.22 17.34 -6.92
C PRO A 33 -14.28 17.38 -8.14
N PHE A 34 -13.72 16.23 -8.55
CA PHE A 34 -12.88 16.16 -9.75
C PHE A 34 -13.76 16.28 -11.01
N ARG A 35 -14.83 15.47 -11.11
CA ARG A 35 -15.77 15.46 -12.24
C ARG A 35 -16.35 16.84 -12.51
N ASP A 36 -16.84 17.51 -11.47
CA ASP A 36 -17.56 18.78 -11.60
C ASP A 36 -16.59 19.96 -11.88
N THR A 37 -15.32 19.84 -11.45
CA THR A 37 -14.28 20.84 -11.75
C THR A 37 -13.66 20.65 -13.13
N PHE A 38 -13.51 19.39 -13.60
CA PHE A 38 -12.78 19.04 -14.81
C PHE A 38 -13.57 18.08 -15.70
N PRO A 39 -14.78 18.45 -16.20
CA PRO A 39 -15.63 17.54 -16.97
C PRO A 39 -14.95 17.00 -18.23
N ASP A 40 -14.08 17.78 -18.88
CA ASP A 40 -13.35 17.37 -20.10
C ASP A 40 -12.15 16.46 -19.82
N ARG A 41 -11.82 16.20 -18.55
CA ARG A 41 -10.71 15.35 -18.11
C ARG A 41 -11.19 14.19 -17.22
N TYR A 42 -12.49 13.94 -17.20
CA TYR A 42 -13.13 12.87 -16.44
C TYR A 42 -13.84 11.92 -17.40
N TYR A 43 -13.51 10.65 -17.30
CA TYR A 43 -14.04 9.60 -18.18
C TYR A 43 -14.59 8.44 -17.33
N ASN A 44 -15.88 8.18 -17.46
CA ASN A 44 -16.49 6.97 -16.91
C ASN A 44 -16.79 6.01 -18.07
N VAL A 45 -16.07 4.89 -18.09
CA VAL A 45 -16.15 3.88 -19.16
C VAL A 45 -17.19 2.78 -18.89
N GLY A 46 -17.98 2.94 -17.81
CA GLY A 46 -18.88 1.88 -17.34
C GLY A 46 -18.12 0.79 -16.58
N VAL A 47 -18.80 -0.27 -16.16
CA VAL A 47 -18.20 -1.41 -15.42
C VAL A 47 -17.33 -2.24 -16.37
N ALA A 48 -16.21 -1.66 -16.79
CA ALA A 48 -15.30 -2.23 -17.80
C ALA A 48 -13.83 -1.89 -17.49
N GLU A 49 -13.26 -2.47 -16.43
CA GLU A 49 -11.95 -2.09 -15.91
C GLU A 49 -10.79 -2.38 -16.89
N GLN A 50 -10.92 -3.39 -17.75
CA GLN A 50 -9.94 -3.63 -18.81
C GLN A 50 -9.94 -2.48 -19.82
N ASN A 51 -11.13 -2.02 -20.23
CA ASN A 51 -11.27 -0.84 -21.10
C ASN A 51 -10.77 0.43 -20.40
N MET A 52 -11.04 0.60 -19.10
CA MET A 52 -10.50 1.71 -18.28
C MET A 52 -8.98 1.76 -18.38
N THR A 53 -8.31 0.63 -18.25
CA THR A 53 -6.83 0.54 -18.31
C THR A 53 -6.32 0.90 -19.70
N GLY A 54 -6.95 0.40 -20.77
CA GLY A 54 -6.59 0.72 -22.16
C GLY A 54 -6.79 2.20 -22.48
N VAL A 55 -7.94 2.79 -22.09
CA VAL A 55 -8.21 4.23 -22.25
C VAL A 55 -7.18 5.07 -21.50
N ALA A 56 -6.87 4.70 -20.26
CA ALA A 56 -5.86 5.40 -19.46
C ALA A 56 -4.47 5.34 -20.13
N CYS A 57 -4.10 4.19 -20.69
CA CYS A 57 -2.85 4.06 -21.44
C CYS A 57 -2.83 4.97 -22.67
N GLY A 58 -3.91 4.99 -23.46
CA GLY A 58 -4.03 5.91 -24.62
C GLY A 58 -3.87 7.37 -24.23
N ILE A 59 -4.55 7.82 -23.17
CA ILE A 59 -4.43 9.18 -22.61
C ILE A 59 -2.97 9.47 -22.22
N ALA A 60 -2.30 8.53 -21.57
CA ALA A 60 -0.90 8.70 -21.15
C ALA A 60 0.07 8.76 -22.35
N MET A 61 -0.18 8.01 -23.42
CA MET A 61 0.63 8.03 -24.64
C MET A 61 0.56 9.37 -25.38
N GLU A 62 -0.52 10.15 -25.19
CA GLU A 62 -0.65 11.53 -25.67
C GLU A 62 0.05 12.58 -24.77
N GLY A 63 0.89 12.13 -23.82
CA GLY A 63 1.67 13.01 -22.94
C GLY A 63 0.97 13.46 -21.68
N ASN A 64 -0.19 12.88 -21.36
CA ASN A 64 -0.96 13.19 -20.17
C ASN A 64 -0.61 12.26 -18.98
N ILE A 65 -1.21 12.55 -17.83
CA ILE A 65 -1.14 11.73 -16.61
C ILE A 65 -2.53 11.12 -16.42
N ALA A 66 -2.65 9.83 -16.62
CA ALA A 66 -3.92 9.13 -16.46
C ALA A 66 -4.02 8.45 -15.10
N VAL A 67 -5.02 8.83 -14.31
CA VAL A 67 -5.30 8.24 -13.00
C VAL A 67 -6.53 7.34 -13.13
N THR A 68 -6.34 6.02 -12.98
CA THR A 68 -7.47 5.08 -12.87
C THR A 68 -7.88 4.97 -11.40
N TYR A 69 -9.18 4.75 -11.16
CA TYR A 69 -9.70 4.67 -9.79
C TYR A 69 -10.79 3.60 -9.71
N SER A 70 -10.55 2.57 -8.87
CA SER A 70 -11.52 1.49 -8.65
C SER A 70 -11.26 0.73 -7.34
N ILE A 71 -12.15 -0.23 -6.99
CA ILE A 71 -11.96 -1.14 -5.86
C ILE A 71 -10.80 -2.11 -6.16
N ALA A 72 -9.95 -2.31 -5.17
CA ALA A 72 -8.65 -2.97 -5.22
C ALA A 72 -8.53 -4.15 -6.19
N ASN A 73 -9.39 -5.12 -6.08
CA ASN A 73 -9.31 -6.38 -6.84
C ASN A 73 -9.64 -6.20 -8.35
N PHE A 74 -10.54 -5.29 -8.68
CA PHE A 74 -11.04 -5.17 -10.06
C PHE A 74 -10.01 -4.59 -11.03
N PRO A 75 -9.34 -3.47 -10.76
CA PRO A 75 -8.34 -2.93 -11.67
C PRO A 75 -7.00 -3.67 -11.61
N THR A 76 -6.81 -4.62 -10.68
CA THR A 76 -5.57 -5.40 -10.57
C THR A 76 -5.68 -6.75 -11.29
N LEU A 77 -6.37 -7.71 -10.68
CA LEU A 77 -6.43 -9.08 -11.22
C LEU A 77 -7.09 -9.16 -12.59
N ARG A 78 -8.22 -8.46 -12.77
CA ARG A 78 -8.96 -8.44 -14.04
C ARG A 78 -8.19 -7.78 -15.17
N CYS A 79 -7.34 -6.78 -14.86
CA CYS A 79 -6.64 -5.96 -15.84
C CYS A 79 -5.13 -6.30 -15.95
N LEU A 80 -4.69 -7.40 -15.38
CA LEU A 80 -3.27 -7.71 -15.27
C LEU A 80 -2.54 -7.72 -16.64
N GLU A 81 -3.20 -8.25 -17.67
CA GLU A 81 -2.63 -8.25 -19.01
C GLU A 81 -2.45 -6.83 -19.57
N GLN A 82 -3.49 -5.99 -19.46
CA GLN A 82 -3.44 -4.60 -19.91
C GLN A 82 -2.41 -3.80 -19.13
N ILE A 83 -2.34 -4.00 -17.81
CA ILE A 83 -1.32 -3.34 -16.98
C ILE A 83 0.09 -3.76 -17.44
N ARG A 84 0.31 -5.05 -17.67
CA ARG A 84 1.60 -5.57 -18.09
C ARG A 84 1.99 -5.07 -19.49
N ASN A 85 1.10 -5.23 -20.46
CA ASN A 85 1.40 -5.03 -21.88
C ASN A 85 1.25 -3.57 -22.30
N ASP A 86 0.17 -2.90 -21.86
CA ASP A 86 -0.10 -1.54 -22.31
C ASP A 86 0.57 -0.51 -21.40
N VAL A 87 0.48 -0.69 -20.07
CA VAL A 87 0.99 0.31 -19.12
C VAL A 87 2.49 0.10 -18.85
N CYS A 88 2.89 -1.09 -18.38
CA CYS A 88 4.27 -1.31 -17.93
C CYS A 88 5.26 -1.43 -19.09
N TYR A 89 4.93 -2.17 -20.15
CA TYR A 89 5.82 -2.35 -21.30
C TYR A 89 6.12 -1.03 -22.01
N HIS A 90 5.10 -0.17 -22.15
CA HIS A 90 5.26 1.16 -22.75
C HIS A 90 5.80 2.22 -21.77
N ASN A 91 5.99 1.87 -20.51
CA ASN A 91 6.33 2.81 -19.43
C ASN A 91 5.37 4.01 -19.39
N ALA A 92 4.08 3.75 -19.63
CA ALA A 92 3.05 4.78 -19.75
C ALA A 92 2.79 5.47 -18.40
N ASN A 93 2.55 6.78 -18.42
CA ASN A 93 2.31 7.58 -17.23
C ASN A 93 0.89 7.37 -16.65
N VAL A 94 0.61 6.12 -16.25
CA VAL A 94 -0.66 5.68 -15.70
C VAL A 94 -0.52 5.41 -14.20
N LYS A 95 -1.43 5.99 -13.41
CA LYS A 95 -1.54 5.85 -11.98
C LYS A 95 -2.72 4.91 -11.66
N ILE A 96 -2.42 3.70 -11.27
CA ILE A 96 -3.43 2.70 -10.93
C ILE A 96 -3.76 2.85 -9.45
N VAL A 97 -4.83 3.59 -9.16
CA VAL A 97 -5.27 3.85 -7.79
C VAL A 97 -6.36 2.86 -7.41
N ILE A 98 -6.08 2.10 -6.37
CA ILE A 98 -7.03 1.15 -5.81
C ILE A 98 -7.49 1.59 -4.43
N ILE A 99 -8.75 1.32 -4.13
CA ILE A 99 -9.35 1.61 -2.84
C ILE A 99 -9.61 0.30 -2.10
N GLY A 100 -9.18 0.24 -0.84
CA GLY A 100 -9.49 -0.87 0.05
C GLY A 100 -8.66 -2.13 -0.18
N GLY A 101 -7.34 -2.00 -0.17
CA GLY A 101 -6.43 -3.15 -0.20
C GLY A 101 -6.61 -4.11 0.99
N GLY A 102 -6.12 -5.33 0.86
CA GLY A 102 -6.22 -6.37 1.87
C GLY A 102 -7.66 -6.83 2.09
N VAL A 103 -8.08 -6.86 3.34
CA VAL A 103 -9.44 -7.24 3.76
C VAL A 103 -10.31 -6.04 4.17
N SER A 104 -9.98 -4.85 3.66
CA SER A 104 -10.71 -3.60 4.00
C SER A 104 -12.19 -3.65 3.65
N TYR A 105 -12.55 -4.37 2.59
CA TYR A 105 -13.94 -4.65 2.20
C TYR A 105 -14.50 -5.92 2.86
N GLY A 106 -14.04 -6.26 4.05
CA GLY A 106 -14.38 -7.49 4.76
C GLY A 106 -15.84 -7.92 4.74
N PRO A 107 -16.84 -7.00 4.90
CA PRO A 107 -18.27 -7.35 4.80
C PRO A 107 -18.71 -7.85 3.42
N LEU A 108 -17.97 -7.52 2.34
CA LEU A 108 -18.27 -7.96 0.97
C LEU A 108 -17.57 -9.26 0.58
N GLY A 109 -16.63 -9.72 1.43
CA GLY A 109 -15.96 -11.00 1.28
C GLY A 109 -14.93 -11.05 0.15
N MET A 110 -14.54 -12.26 -0.21
CA MET A 110 -13.40 -12.60 -1.07
C MET A 110 -13.40 -11.87 -2.42
N SER A 111 -14.54 -11.66 -3.04
CA SER A 111 -14.61 -10.95 -4.34
C SER A 111 -14.11 -9.49 -4.29
N HIS A 112 -14.03 -8.91 -3.10
CA HIS A 112 -13.57 -7.54 -2.86
C HIS A 112 -12.26 -7.49 -2.07
N HIS A 113 -11.78 -8.62 -1.55
CA HIS A 113 -10.47 -8.68 -0.91
C HIS A 113 -9.36 -8.53 -1.95
N SER A 114 -8.26 -7.89 -1.58
CA SER A 114 -7.08 -7.74 -2.40
C SER A 114 -5.87 -8.14 -1.58
N THR A 115 -5.61 -9.43 -1.56
CA THR A 115 -4.60 -10.06 -0.71
C THR A 115 -3.36 -10.52 -1.48
N GLU A 116 -3.36 -10.38 -2.82
CA GLU A 116 -2.29 -10.76 -3.75
C GLU A 116 -1.75 -9.59 -4.59
N ASP A 117 -2.36 -8.44 -4.49
CA ASP A 117 -2.14 -7.27 -5.34
C ASP A 117 -0.69 -6.75 -5.31
N ILE A 118 -0.09 -6.64 -4.12
CA ILE A 118 1.29 -6.18 -3.98
C ILE A 118 2.25 -7.14 -4.68
N ALA A 119 2.08 -8.46 -4.50
CA ALA A 119 2.91 -9.48 -5.12
C ALA A 119 2.88 -9.38 -6.66
N ILE A 120 1.68 -9.24 -7.21
CA ILE A 120 1.45 -9.15 -8.65
C ILE A 120 2.07 -7.87 -9.20
N MET A 121 1.81 -6.72 -8.57
CA MET A 121 2.33 -5.43 -9.04
C MET A 121 3.85 -5.32 -8.89
N ARG A 122 4.43 -5.89 -7.82
CA ARG A 122 5.89 -5.95 -7.66
C ARG A 122 6.57 -6.72 -8.79
N ALA A 123 5.95 -7.78 -9.29
CA ALA A 123 6.51 -8.61 -10.34
C ALA A 123 6.60 -7.89 -11.70
N LEU A 124 5.81 -6.85 -11.92
CA LEU A 124 5.78 -6.13 -13.20
C LEU A 124 6.97 -5.16 -13.33
N PRO A 125 7.76 -5.21 -14.43
CA PRO A 125 8.79 -4.21 -14.71
C PRO A 125 8.20 -2.80 -14.76
N ASN A 126 9.01 -1.79 -14.44
CA ASN A 126 8.68 -0.36 -14.41
C ASN A 126 7.59 0.07 -13.39
N MET A 127 6.84 -0.84 -12.80
CA MET A 127 5.80 -0.53 -11.83
C MET A 127 6.39 -0.07 -10.50
N VAL A 128 5.99 1.12 -10.03
CA VAL A 128 6.17 1.55 -8.64
C VAL A 128 4.99 1.01 -7.81
N VAL A 129 5.26 0.57 -6.58
CA VAL A 129 4.23 0.04 -5.66
C VAL A 129 4.25 0.81 -4.35
N GLU A 130 3.19 1.54 -4.09
CA GLU A 130 3.03 2.46 -2.95
C GLU A 130 1.83 2.07 -2.08
N VAL A 131 2.02 2.03 -0.76
CA VAL A 131 1.05 1.53 0.22
C VAL A 131 1.04 2.42 1.47
N PRO A 132 0.54 3.66 1.39
CA PRO A 132 0.52 4.58 2.52
C PRO A 132 -0.34 4.06 3.67
N CYS A 133 0.02 4.43 4.90
CA CYS A 133 -0.61 3.89 6.10
C CYS A 133 -1.70 4.79 6.70
N ASP A 134 -1.59 6.11 6.53
CA ASP A 134 -2.51 7.10 7.13
C ASP A 134 -2.74 8.30 6.21
N ASN A 135 -3.44 9.31 6.71
CA ASN A 135 -3.77 10.52 5.94
C ASN A 135 -2.52 11.33 5.55
N TYR A 136 -1.52 11.43 6.41
CA TYR A 136 -0.32 12.22 6.15
C TYR A 136 0.57 11.57 5.09
N GLU A 137 0.76 10.25 5.18
CA GLU A 137 1.42 9.51 4.10
C GLU A 137 0.60 9.54 2.81
N ALA A 138 -0.73 9.41 2.89
CA ALA A 138 -1.60 9.40 1.71
C ALA A 138 -1.54 10.72 0.93
N GLU A 139 -1.52 11.87 1.60
CA GLU A 139 -1.36 13.17 0.94
C GLU A 139 0.00 13.28 0.26
N ALA A 140 1.07 12.96 0.96
CA ALA A 140 2.43 13.05 0.45
C ALA A 140 2.68 12.05 -0.70
N ALA A 141 2.22 10.81 -0.56
CA ALA A 141 2.29 9.78 -1.60
C ALA A 141 1.49 10.17 -2.85
N THR A 142 0.32 10.81 -2.71
CA THR A 142 -0.46 11.31 -3.86
C THR A 142 0.33 12.36 -4.66
N ARG A 143 1.04 13.25 -3.98
CA ARG A 143 1.90 14.24 -4.64
C ARG A 143 3.07 13.58 -5.36
N ALA A 144 3.78 12.66 -4.68
CA ALA A 144 4.89 11.91 -5.27
C ALA A 144 4.44 11.04 -6.46
N MET A 145 3.26 10.42 -6.38
CA MET A 145 2.67 9.65 -7.47
C MET A 145 2.47 10.49 -8.74
N ILE A 146 1.94 11.71 -8.61
CA ILE A 146 1.71 12.60 -9.76
C ILE A 146 3.02 13.14 -10.33
N GLU A 147 4.02 13.41 -9.49
CA GLU A 147 5.36 13.86 -9.92
C GLU A 147 6.16 12.76 -10.62
N TYR A 148 5.96 11.50 -10.27
CA TYR A 148 6.65 10.38 -10.89
C TYR A 148 6.16 10.17 -12.33
N ASN A 149 7.07 10.05 -13.29
CA ASN A 149 6.74 9.78 -14.69
C ASN A 149 6.87 8.29 -15.01
N GLY A 150 5.76 7.59 -15.11
CA GLY A 150 5.71 6.14 -15.40
C GLY A 150 4.59 5.41 -14.66
N PRO A 151 4.55 4.08 -14.77
CA PRO A 151 3.56 3.23 -14.13
C PRO A 151 3.64 3.33 -12.60
N PHE A 152 2.48 3.49 -11.95
CA PHE A 152 2.42 3.64 -10.52
C PHE A 152 1.18 2.94 -9.96
N TYR A 153 1.36 2.04 -9.03
CA TYR A 153 0.32 1.38 -8.27
C TYR A 153 0.21 2.03 -6.90
N TYR A 154 -0.95 2.61 -6.59
CA TYR A 154 -1.23 3.29 -5.34
C TYR A 154 -2.33 2.55 -4.58
N ARG A 155 -1.98 1.95 -3.47
CA ARG A 155 -2.87 1.14 -2.64
C ARG A 155 -3.45 1.96 -1.50
N CYS A 156 -4.58 2.61 -1.76
CA CYS A 156 -5.26 3.43 -0.78
C CYS A 156 -6.09 2.60 0.21
N GLY A 157 -6.22 3.08 1.44
CA GLY A 157 -7.19 2.55 2.39
C GLY A 157 -8.65 2.83 1.98
N TYR A 158 -9.61 2.23 2.69
CA TYR A 158 -11.04 2.35 2.37
C TYR A 158 -11.70 3.50 3.12
N LYS A 159 -11.79 3.42 4.45
CA LYS A 159 -12.29 4.47 5.35
C LYS A 159 -12.00 4.13 6.81
N GLY A 160 -11.94 5.17 7.65
CA GLY A 160 -11.80 5.00 9.11
C GLY A 160 -10.38 4.66 9.53
N GLU A 161 -9.40 4.79 8.63
CA GLU A 161 -8.00 4.70 8.98
C GLU A 161 -7.66 5.77 10.02
N ARG A 162 -6.92 5.36 11.05
CA ARG A 162 -6.44 6.26 12.10
C ARG A 162 -5.08 6.77 11.72
N ASP A 163 -4.81 8.03 12.02
CA ASP A 163 -3.51 8.61 11.80
C ASP A 163 -2.50 8.04 12.80
N ILE A 164 -1.34 7.67 12.30
CA ILE A 164 -0.18 7.21 13.07
C ILE A 164 0.77 8.39 13.26
N HIS A 165 0.92 9.19 12.21
CA HIS A 165 1.70 10.41 12.26
C HIS A 165 0.89 11.56 12.88
N SER A 166 1.57 12.48 13.58
CA SER A 166 0.95 13.65 14.22
C SER A 166 0.94 14.90 13.34
N GLY A 167 1.49 14.81 12.12
CA GLY A 167 1.60 15.92 11.17
C GLY A 167 2.24 15.50 9.85
N PRO A 168 2.48 16.46 8.94
CA PRO A 168 3.12 16.19 7.65
C PRO A 168 4.45 15.47 7.79
N VAL A 169 4.72 14.54 6.88
CA VAL A 169 5.90 13.67 6.88
C VAL A 169 6.92 14.11 5.82
N ASP A 170 8.22 13.89 6.08
CA ASP A 170 9.29 14.06 5.08
C ASP A 170 9.29 12.85 4.13
N PHE A 171 8.27 12.80 3.28
CA PHE A 171 8.03 11.69 2.37
C PHE A 171 9.00 11.71 1.19
N LYS A 172 9.64 10.57 0.93
CA LYS A 172 10.45 10.34 -0.26
C LYS A 172 10.16 8.97 -0.82
N LEU A 173 9.79 8.90 -2.07
CA LEU A 173 9.54 7.62 -2.74
C LEU A 173 10.75 6.68 -2.60
N GLY A 174 10.51 5.46 -2.13
CA GLY A 174 11.57 4.47 -1.91
C GLY A 174 12.38 4.66 -0.62
N LYS A 175 11.96 5.54 0.30
CA LYS A 175 12.57 5.75 1.62
C LYS A 175 11.55 5.53 2.71
N ALA A 176 11.87 4.64 3.64
CA ALA A 176 11.02 4.30 4.77
C ALA A 176 10.91 5.46 5.78
N LEU A 177 9.82 5.47 6.55
CA LEU A 177 9.59 6.42 7.62
C LEU A 177 9.65 5.71 8.99
N THR A 178 10.52 6.17 9.87
CA THR A 178 10.53 5.71 11.26
C THR A 178 9.40 6.40 12.03
N VAL A 179 8.43 5.62 12.47
CA VAL A 179 7.27 6.08 13.26
C VAL A 179 7.62 6.14 14.74
N LYS A 180 8.40 5.17 15.21
CA LYS A 180 8.84 5.06 16.61
C LYS A 180 10.25 4.48 16.64
N GLU A 181 11.12 5.09 17.44
CA GLU A 181 12.47 4.56 17.71
C GLU A 181 12.42 3.39 18.69
N GLY A 182 13.41 2.50 18.59
CA GLY A 182 13.57 1.34 19.45
C GLY A 182 14.83 0.55 19.12
N SER A 183 15.26 -0.34 20.03
CA SER A 183 16.54 -1.04 19.96
C SER A 183 16.45 -2.56 19.93
N ASP A 184 15.38 -3.16 20.48
CA ASP A 184 15.35 -4.61 20.70
C ASP A 184 14.90 -5.38 19.45
N ILE A 185 13.93 -4.83 18.70
CA ILE A 185 13.37 -5.44 17.48
C ILE A 185 12.82 -4.36 16.57
N THR A 186 12.91 -4.53 15.26
CA THR A 186 12.25 -3.65 14.28
C THR A 186 10.98 -4.30 13.76
N LEU A 187 9.86 -3.58 13.85
CA LEU A 187 8.58 -3.93 13.24
C LEU A 187 8.40 -3.09 11.98
N MET A 188 8.50 -3.72 10.81
CA MET A 188 8.28 -3.07 9.51
C MET A 188 6.87 -3.38 9.02
N PHE A 189 6.13 -2.39 8.59
CA PHE A 189 4.78 -2.59 8.10
C PHE A 189 4.51 -1.82 6.80
N ALA A 190 3.43 -2.18 6.10
CA ALA A 190 2.92 -1.47 4.92
C ALA A 190 1.40 -1.29 5.03
N GLY A 191 0.96 -0.04 4.83
CA GLY A 191 -0.45 0.32 4.80
C GLY A 191 -1.13 0.43 6.16
N PRO A 192 -2.47 0.50 6.21
CA PRO A 192 -3.27 0.83 7.41
C PRO A 192 -3.15 -0.14 8.59
N ILE A 193 -2.51 -1.30 8.40
CA ILE A 193 -2.18 -2.22 9.49
C ILE A 193 -1.20 -1.60 10.50
N GLY A 194 -0.50 -0.54 10.09
CA GLY A 194 0.49 0.15 10.92
C GLY A 194 -0.04 0.59 12.29
N ILE A 195 -1.32 0.92 12.40
CA ILE A 195 -1.91 1.30 13.70
C ILE A 195 -1.89 0.12 14.68
N ASN A 196 -2.14 -1.11 14.21
CA ASN A 196 -2.08 -2.31 15.03
C ASN A 196 -0.62 -2.61 15.44
N VAL A 197 0.33 -2.33 14.54
CA VAL A 197 1.76 -2.48 14.84
C VAL A 197 2.23 -1.47 15.88
N LEU A 198 1.80 -0.21 15.78
CA LEU A 198 2.13 0.83 16.75
C LEU A 198 1.57 0.49 18.13
N HIS A 199 0.30 0.10 18.22
CA HIS A 199 -0.29 -0.33 19.48
C HIS A 199 0.39 -1.57 20.06
N ALA A 200 0.79 -2.55 19.23
CA ALA A 200 1.56 -3.70 19.67
C ALA A 200 2.92 -3.29 20.26
N ALA A 201 3.62 -2.35 19.62
CA ALA A 201 4.88 -1.79 20.12
C ALA A 201 4.71 -1.07 21.46
N GLU A 202 3.62 -0.30 21.65
CA GLU A 202 3.29 0.36 22.91
C GLU A 202 2.98 -0.64 24.05
N MET A 203 2.33 -1.77 23.71
CA MET A 203 2.10 -2.85 24.67
C MET A 203 3.42 -3.53 25.09
N LEU A 204 4.29 -3.80 24.13
CA LEU A 204 5.61 -4.41 24.35
C LEU A 204 6.53 -3.51 25.17
N GLU A 205 6.46 -2.20 24.95
CA GLU A 205 7.26 -1.22 25.72
C GLU A 205 6.89 -1.25 27.23
N LYS A 206 5.63 -1.43 27.57
CA LYS A 206 5.18 -1.59 28.96
C LYS A 206 5.74 -2.85 29.62
N GLU A 207 6.16 -3.82 28.82
CA GLU A 207 6.80 -5.06 29.26
C GLU A 207 8.35 -5.00 29.13
N GLY A 208 8.90 -3.82 28.81
CA GLY A 208 10.36 -3.59 28.74
C GLY A 208 10.99 -3.99 27.40
N ILE A 209 10.21 -4.19 26.34
CA ILE A 209 10.69 -4.50 24.98
C ILE A 209 10.61 -3.24 24.12
N SER A 210 11.76 -2.70 23.71
CA SER A 210 11.87 -1.49 22.91
C SER A 210 11.77 -1.81 21.41
N CYS A 211 10.60 -1.56 20.80
CA CYS A 211 10.36 -1.80 19.38
C CYS A 211 10.61 -0.56 18.54
N ARG A 212 11.45 -0.67 17.50
CA ARG A 212 11.47 0.31 16.40
C ARG A 212 10.28 0.00 15.47
N VAL A 213 9.51 1.01 15.09
CA VAL A 213 8.36 0.87 14.18
C VAL A 213 8.63 1.66 12.90
N VAL A 214 8.59 0.99 11.75
CA VAL A 214 8.98 1.57 10.46
C VAL A 214 7.88 1.35 9.43
N SER A 215 7.40 2.43 8.84
CA SER A 215 6.50 2.40 7.68
C SER A 215 7.31 2.20 6.41
N MET A 216 7.07 1.06 5.76
CA MET A 216 7.60 0.73 4.43
C MET A 216 6.56 1.10 3.37
N HIS A 217 6.19 2.36 3.30
CA HIS A 217 5.13 2.83 2.41
C HIS A 217 5.41 2.56 0.92
N THR A 218 6.67 2.51 0.50
CA THR A 218 7.06 2.09 -0.86
C THR A 218 7.61 0.67 -0.84
N ILE A 219 6.94 -0.25 -1.53
CA ILE A 219 7.37 -1.65 -1.63
C ILE A 219 8.28 -1.85 -2.84
N LYS A 220 8.11 -1.02 -3.88
CA LYS A 220 8.98 -1.02 -5.07
C LYS A 220 9.09 0.41 -5.63
N PRO A 221 10.30 0.98 -5.65
CA PRO A 221 11.55 0.45 -5.07
C PRO A 221 11.49 0.40 -3.55
N ILE A 222 12.07 -0.65 -2.95
CA ILE A 222 12.09 -0.78 -1.49
C ILE A 222 13.31 -0.07 -0.90
N ASP A 223 13.21 0.46 0.31
CA ASP A 223 14.34 1.06 1.05
C ASP A 223 15.29 -0.02 1.57
N ARG A 224 16.31 -0.36 0.79
CA ARG A 224 17.33 -1.33 1.16
C ARG A 224 18.16 -0.89 2.38
N GLU A 225 18.44 0.42 2.48
CA GLU A 225 19.26 0.97 3.59
C GLU A 225 18.54 0.82 4.92
N ALA A 226 17.25 1.11 4.99
CA ALA A 226 16.44 0.93 6.20
C ALA A 226 16.38 -0.54 6.65
N ILE A 227 16.31 -1.48 5.70
CA ILE A 227 16.31 -2.92 6.00
C ILE A 227 17.68 -3.36 6.55
N VAL A 228 18.75 -2.95 5.90
CA VAL A 228 20.13 -3.27 6.31
C VAL A 228 20.45 -2.66 7.69
N ASP A 229 20.04 -1.42 7.91
CA ASP A 229 20.20 -0.75 9.22
C ASP A 229 19.46 -1.50 10.32
N ALA A 230 18.18 -1.83 10.08
CA ALA A 230 17.38 -2.58 11.05
C ALA A 230 18.00 -3.96 11.37
N ALA A 231 18.47 -4.69 10.35
CA ALA A 231 19.07 -5.99 10.52
C ALA A 231 20.37 -5.96 11.34
N ARG A 232 21.13 -4.86 11.27
CA ARG A 232 22.43 -4.69 11.96
C ARG A 232 22.30 -4.08 13.35
N ASN A 233 21.34 -3.19 13.53
CA ASN A 233 21.27 -2.30 14.70
C ASN A 233 20.12 -2.63 15.66
N THR A 234 19.30 -3.65 15.35
CA THR A 234 18.31 -4.21 16.30
C THR A 234 18.44 -5.73 16.40
N GLY A 235 17.71 -6.35 17.35
CA GLY A 235 17.72 -7.80 17.55
C GLY A 235 17.11 -8.60 16.38
N GLY A 236 16.47 -7.93 15.43
CA GLY A 236 15.89 -8.57 14.24
C GLY A 236 14.81 -7.74 13.59
N ILE A 237 14.16 -8.34 12.60
CA ILE A 237 13.09 -7.71 11.82
C ILE A 237 11.84 -8.59 11.85
N ILE A 238 10.71 -8.00 12.12
CA ILE A 238 9.40 -8.62 11.91
C ILE A 238 8.62 -7.74 10.92
N THR A 239 8.18 -8.32 9.81
CA THR A 239 7.31 -7.62 8.87
C THR A 239 5.85 -7.90 9.18
N VAL A 240 5.00 -6.89 9.06
CA VAL A 240 3.55 -6.98 9.29
C VAL A 240 2.80 -6.38 8.11
N GLU A 241 1.94 -7.18 7.49
CA GLU A 241 1.20 -6.74 6.30
C GLU A 241 -0.18 -7.39 6.20
N GLU A 242 -1.14 -6.66 5.65
CA GLU A 242 -2.46 -7.18 5.30
C GLU A 242 -2.46 -7.65 3.84
N HIS A 243 -1.67 -8.67 3.58
CA HIS A 243 -1.43 -9.29 2.28
C HIS A 243 -1.11 -10.77 2.50
N ASN A 244 -1.24 -11.59 1.47
CA ASN A 244 -0.78 -12.97 1.49
C ASN A 244 0.71 -13.05 1.85
N LEU A 245 1.11 -14.09 2.57
CA LEU A 245 2.50 -14.32 2.97
C LEU A 245 3.49 -14.34 1.79
N SER A 246 3.01 -14.69 0.60
CA SER A 246 3.82 -14.82 -0.61
C SER A 246 3.85 -13.52 -1.41
N GLY A 247 5.05 -12.98 -1.67
CA GLY A 247 5.29 -11.89 -2.61
C GLY A 247 5.04 -10.46 -2.10
N GLY A 248 4.53 -10.27 -0.86
CA GLY A 248 4.31 -8.95 -0.27
C GLY A 248 5.56 -8.30 0.33
N LEU A 249 5.37 -7.44 1.33
CA LEU A 249 6.44 -6.74 2.05
C LEU A 249 7.47 -7.71 2.64
N GLY A 250 7.01 -8.75 3.35
CA GLY A 250 7.91 -9.70 3.99
C GLY A 250 8.80 -10.45 3.00
N SER A 251 8.29 -10.73 1.80
CA SER A 251 9.10 -11.31 0.70
C SER A 251 10.12 -10.29 0.19
N ALA A 252 9.72 -9.03 -0.02
CA ALA A 252 10.62 -7.98 -0.47
C ALA A 252 11.78 -7.73 0.52
N VAL A 253 11.47 -7.72 1.82
CA VAL A 253 12.50 -7.61 2.87
C VAL A 253 13.44 -8.82 2.86
N SER A 254 12.90 -10.05 2.72
CA SER A 254 13.75 -11.25 2.66
C SER A 254 14.66 -11.29 1.45
N GLU A 255 14.20 -10.81 0.29
CA GLU A 255 15.02 -10.67 -0.92
C GLU A 255 16.22 -9.75 -0.66
N VAL A 256 16.00 -8.58 -0.04
CA VAL A 256 17.08 -7.65 0.32
C VAL A 256 18.07 -8.30 1.29
N LEU A 257 17.58 -8.96 2.33
CA LEU A 257 18.45 -9.64 3.31
C LEU A 257 19.32 -10.73 2.65
N CYS A 258 18.74 -11.48 1.70
CA CYS A 258 19.49 -12.48 0.93
C CYS A 258 20.53 -11.84 0.00
N ASP A 259 20.18 -10.79 -0.73
CA ASP A 259 21.07 -10.08 -1.64
C ASP A 259 22.27 -9.46 -0.90
N GLU A 260 22.02 -8.88 0.29
CA GLU A 260 23.05 -8.25 1.13
C GLU A 260 23.82 -9.26 1.99
N VAL A 261 23.45 -10.54 1.91
CA VAL A 261 24.05 -11.64 2.72
C VAL A 261 24.00 -11.32 4.22
N ILE A 262 22.88 -10.79 4.68
CA ILE A 262 22.64 -10.43 6.09
C ILE A 262 21.55 -11.34 6.65
N MET A 263 21.85 -12.00 7.77
CA MET A 263 20.88 -12.79 8.51
C MET A 263 20.69 -12.17 9.91
N PRO A 264 19.59 -11.45 10.15
CA PRO A 264 19.29 -10.96 11.49
C PRO A 264 19.00 -12.14 12.45
N LYS A 265 19.20 -11.96 13.75
CA LYS A 265 18.93 -13.01 14.74
C LYS A 265 17.48 -13.49 14.70
N VAL A 266 16.56 -12.57 14.50
CA VAL A 266 15.14 -12.85 14.32
C VAL A 266 14.68 -12.27 12.99
N PHE A 267 14.08 -13.12 12.14
CA PHE A 267 13.32 -12.67 10.98
C PHE A 267 12.01 -13.43 10.91
N GLN A 268 10.90 -12.72 10.99
CA GLN A 268 9.57 -13.31 10.85
C GLN A 268 8.65 -12.43 10.00
N ARG A 269 7.72 -13.07 9.32
CA ARG A 269 6.71 -12.40 8.49
C ARG A 269 5.33 -12.65 9.08
N PHE A 270 4.65 -11.58 9.49
CA PHE A 270 3.26 -11.63 9.96
C PHE A 270 2.36 -11.12 8.84
N ALA A 271 1.65 -12.02 8.21
CA ALA A 271 0.82 -11.78 7.04
C ALA A 271 -0.39 -12.72 7.07
N LEU A 272 -1.29 -12.55 6.13
CA LEU A 272 -2.36 -13.52 5.89
C LEU A 272 -1.74 -14.83 5.37
N PRO A 273 -2.21 -16.00 5.84
CA PRO A 273 -1.70 -17.28 5.37
C PRO A 273 -2.02 -17.49 3.89
N ASP A 274 -1.39 -18.49 3.28
CA ASP A 274 -1.64 -18.90 1.88
C ASP A 274 -2.97 -19.65 1.77
N VAL A 275 -4.06 -18.90 1.94
CA VAL A 275 -5.44 -19.38 1.83
C VAL A 275 -6.33 -18.30 1.24
N ASN A 276 -7.39 -18.70 0.55
CA ASN A 276 -8.46 -17.75 0.21
C ASN A 276 -9.16 -17.29 1.49
N VAL A 277 -9.12 -15.98 1.77
CA VAL A 277 -9.77 -15.39 2.94
C VAL A 277 -11.28 -15.43 2.76
N ALA A 278 -11.90 -16.50 3.23
CA ALA A 278 -13.35 -16.72 3.11
C ALA A 278 -14.17 -16.06 4.23
N LEU A 279 -13.50 -15.48 5.24
CA LEU A 279 -14.18 -14.80 6.35
C LEU A 279 -14.85 -13.51 5.88
N ILE A 280 -16.08 -13.31 6.37
CA ILE A 280 -16.89 -12.11 6.12
C ILE A 280 -17.12 -11.40 7.46
N GLY A 281 -16.74 -10.13 7.56
CA GLY A 281 -16.85 -9.37 8.79
C GLY A 281 -16.12 -8.03 8.73
N HIS A 282 -16.06 -7.32 9.84
CA HIS A 282 -15.28 -6.09 9.93
C HIS A 282 -13.78 -6.37 9.78
N GLN A 283 -13.04 -5.47 9.16
CA GLN A 283 -11.60 -5.60 8.89
C GLN A 283 -10.81 -5.99 10.15
N GLU A 284 -11.01 -5.31 11.29
CA GLU A 284 -10.30 -5.60 12.53
C GLU A 284 -10.60 -7.00 13.08
N TRP A 285 -11.85 -7.47 12.94
CA TRP A 285 -12.18 -8.83 13.32
C TRP A 285 -11.47 -9.85 12.43
N ILE A 286 -11.41 -9.63 11.10
CA ILE A 286 -10.69 -10.52 10.19
C ILE A 286 -9.18 -10.48 10.52
N ARG A 287 -8.60 -9.32 10.75
CA ARG A 287 -7.21 -9.17 11.21
C ARG A 287 -6.94 -9.99 12.47
N ASP A 288 -7.85 -9.92 13.44
CA ASP A 288 -7.73 -10.71 14.66
C ASP A 288 -7.75 -12.22 14.39
N GLN A 289 -8.65 -12.72 13.54
CA GLN A 289 -8.71 -14.15 13.21
C GLN A 289 -7.40 -14.66 12.60
N TYR A 290 -6.68 -13.82 11.88
CA TYR A 290 -5.38 -14.17 11.26
C TYR A 290 -4.16 -13.73 12.07
N GLY A 291 -4.34 -13.33 13.33
CA GLY A 291 -3.23 -12.98 14.21
C GLY A 291 -2.57 -11.65 13.92
N LEU A 292 -3.32 -10.70 13.35
CA LEU A 292 -2.88 -9.36 12.97
C LEU A 292 -3.53 -8.24 13.83
N SER A 293 -4.25 -8.59 14.92
CA SER A 293 -4.61 -7.59 15.94
C SER A 293 -3.39 -7.18 16.77
N ALA A 294 -3.44 -6.02 17.42
CA ALA A 294 -2.32 -5.51 18.21
C ALA A 294 -1.85 -6.49 19.29
N GLU A 295 -2.80 -7.11 20.00
CA GLU A 295 -2.53 -8.09 21.06
C GLU A 295 -1.84 -9.33 20.51
N LYS A 296 -2.32 -9.84 19.38
CA LYS A 296 -1.75 -11.03 18.73
C LYS A 296 -0.38 -10.75 18.12
N ILE A 297 -0.19 -9.57 17.53
CA ILE A 297 1.13 -9.12 17.06
C ILE A 297 2.10 -9.07 18.25
N ALA A 298 1.73 -8.41 19.36
CA ALA A 298 2.59 -8.34 20.54
C ALA A 298 2.94 -9.72 21.11
N ALA A 299 1.96 -10.62 21.21
CA ALA A 299 2.19 -11.99 21.66
C ALA A 299 3.19 -12.74 20.76
N ARG A 300 3.01 -12.65 19.43
CA ARG A 300 3.90 -13.30 18.44
C ARG A 300 5.31 -12.71 18.46
N VAL A 301 5.47 -11.40 18.68
CA VAL A 301 6.77 -10.75 18.85
C VAL A 301 7.50 -11.35 20.07
N LYS A 302 6.81 -11.49 21.21
CA LYS A 302 7.39 -12.11 22.42
C LYS A 302 7.82 -13.56 22.20
N GLU A 303 7.06 -14.31 21.44
CA GLU A 303 7.43 -15.70 21.07
C GLU A 303 8.66 -15.72 20.15
N ALA A 304 8.75 -14.78 19.20
CA ALA A 304 9.89 -14.68 18.29
C ALA A 304 11.19 -14.35 19.02
N LEU A 305 11.13 -13.50 20.04
CA LEU A 305 12.30 -13.11 20.85
C LEU A 305 12.79 -14.20 21.82
N LYS A 306 11.99 -15.25 22.09
CA LYS A 306 12.40 -16.38 22.94
C LYS A 306 13.19 -17.46 22.19
N LYS A 307 13.17 -17.43 20.88
CA LYS A 307 13.86 -18.39 19.99
C LYS A 307 15.27 -17.91 19.66
#